data_ee9ee57d920be011188c4505d7549ba2
#
_entry.id   ee9ee57d920be011188c4505d7549ba2
#
_cell.length_a   1.000
_cell.length_b   1.000
_cell.length_c   1.000
_cell.angle_alpha   90.00
_cell.angle_beta   90.00
_cell.angle_gamma   90.00
#
_symmetry.space_group_name_H-M   'P 1'
#
loop_
_entity.id
_entity.type
_entity.pdbx_description
1 polymer ?
#
loop_
_entity_poly.entity_id
_entity_poly.type
_entity_poly.pdbx_seq_one_letter_code
_entity_poly.pdbx_strand_id
1 'polypeptide(L)'
;MTKHIAILRGDGIGPEIVAETVRVLDKLIEQGLDVSYEYAPLGGEAYDEYGHPYPEFTQNLCRKANAVLLGAVGSPQYDNLDRPLRPERGLLAIRKDLNLFANLRPAILYKELANASTLKPEIVAGLDILIVRELTGDIYFGEPRGIRVLENGEREGYNTMKYSESEIRRIAHVAFQSAQKRSKKVCSVGKANVLETTELWREIFEEIGKEYPDVELSHMYVDNAAMQLVRAPKQFDVIATGNIFGDILSDEASMLTGSIGMLPSASLDENGKGGWGDRKSGGWRGDKKPAKEGFGGKARGEGHKKDGFKKDGFKKDGFKKADGFKKGGEGFKGKRKSNDSFGGKHKRG
;
A
#
# COMPACT_ATOMS: atom_id res chain seq x y z
N MET A 1 9.40 29.60 -12.45
CA MET A 1 7.99 29.84 -12.05
C MET A 1 7.81 29.18 -10.68
N THR A 2 7.43 29.97 -9.70
CA THR A 2 7.12 29.51 -8.35
C THR A 2 6.06 28.43 -8.38
N LYS A 3 6.32 27.28 -7.76
CA LYS A 3 5.35 26.20 -7.64
C LYS A 3 4.39 26.50 -6.50
N HIS A 4 3.09 26.25 -6.71
CA HIS A 4 2.06 26.52 -5.71
C HIS A 4 1.51 25.21 -5.13
N ILE A 5 1.44 25.13 -3.80
CA ILE A 5 0.94 23.96 -3.06
C ILE A 5 -0.37 24.33 -2.36
N ALA A 6 -1.43 23.55 -2.58
CA ALA A 6 -2.62 23.59 -1.74
C ALA A 6 -2.38 22.73 -0.49
N ILE A 7 -2.59 23.31 0.69
CA ILE A 7 -2.42 22.60 1.97
C ILE A 7 -3.80 22.34 2.57
N LEU A 8 -4.13 21.06 2.70
CA LEU A 8 -5.38 20.56 3.27
C LEU A 8 -5.05 19.87 4.59
N ARG A 9 -5.36 20.49 5.72
CA ARG A 9 -5.03 19.95 7.05
C ARG A 9 -5.82 18.69 7.35
N GLY A 10 -7.11 18.68 6.98
CA GLY A 10 -8.02 17.59 7.26
C GLY A 10 -8.40 17.52 8.75
N ASP A 11 -8.60 16.30 9.27
CA ASP A 11 -9.24 16.02 10.55
C ASP A 11 -8.32 15.28 11.53
N GLY A 12 -8.76 15.19 12.78
CA GLY A 12 -8.08 14.40 13.81
C GLY A 12 -6.63 14.80 14.00
N ILE A 13 -5.70 13.89 13.69
CA ILE A 13 -4.24 14.14 13.76
C ILE A 13 -3.73 15.01 12.60
N GLY A 14 -4.54 15.23 11.55
CA GLY A 14 -4.15 15.93 10.32
C GLY A 14 -3.56 17.31 10.55
N PRO A 15 -4.22 18.22 11.30
CA PRO A 15 -3.69 19.56 11.59
C PRO A 15 -2.33 19.54 12.26
N GLU A 16 -2.08 18.59 13.17
CA GLU A 16 -0.82 18.47 13.91
C GLU A 16 0.33 18.04 12.97
N ILE A 17 0.14 16.98 12.20
CA ILE A 17 1.19 16.48 11.28
C ILE A 17 1.46 17.47 10.14
N VAL A 18 0.43 18.17 9.65
CA VAL A 18 0.61 19.19 8.62
C VAL A 18 1.38 20.40 9.16
N ALA A 19 1.12 20.83 10.39
CA ALA A 19 1.86 21.92 11.02
C ALA A 19 3.37 21.63 11.07
N GLU A 20 3.77 20.41 11.46
CA GLU A 20 5.18 20.02 11.47
C GLU A 20 5.77 19.93 10.05
N THR A 21 4.99 19.44 9.10
CA THR A 21 5.42 19.38 7.69
C THR A 21 5.65 20.79 7.13
N VAL A 22 4.77 21.74 7.44
CA VAL A 22 4.88 23.13 6.97
C VAL A 22 6.11 23.81 7.62
N ARG A 23 6.43 23.55 8.88
CA ARG A 23 7.68 24.04 9.49
C ARG A 23 8.93 23.62 8.72
N VAL A 24 8.94 22.37 8.20
CA VAL A 24 10.05 21.91 7.34
C VAL A 24 10.01 22.63 5.98
N LEU A 25 8.82 22.76 5.40
CA LEU A 25 8.64 23.46 4.11
C LEU A 25 9.11 24.91 4.20
N ASP A 26 8.76 25.64 5.26
CA ASP A 26 9.19 27.03 5.49
C ASP A 26 10.71 27.14 5.55
N LYS A 27 11.37 26.20 6.24
CA LYS A 27 12.84 26.16 6.28
C LYS A 27 13.47 25.93 4.91
N LEU A 28 12.84 25.10 4.06
CA LEU A 28 13.31 24.88 2.69
C LEU A 28 13.09 26.13 1.82
N ILE A 29 11.98 26.84 2.01
CA ILE A 29 11.68 28.11 1.32
C ILE A 29 12.72 29.17 1.74
N GLU A 30 13.03 29.31 3.03
CA GLU A 30 14.09 30.19 3.52
C GLU A 30 15.46 29.87 2.88
N GLN A 31 15.70 28.60 2.53
CA GLN A 31 16.92 28.14 1.86
C GLN A 31 16.88 28.24 0.33
N GLY A 32 15.83 28.83 -0.22
CA GLY A 32 15.72 29.12 -1.66
C GLY A 32 14.86 28.15 -2.46
N LEU A 33 14.06 27.30 -1.82
CA LEU A 33 13.05 26.51 -2.52
C LEU A 33 11.98 27.44 -3.08
N ASP A 34 11.82 27.50 -4.41
CA ASP A 34 10.86 28.38 -5.10
C ASP A 34 9.44 27.76 -5.07
N VAL A 35 8.80 27.83 -3.90
CA VAL A 35 7.46 27.30 -3.61
C VAL A 35 6.67 28.32 -2.81
N SER A 36 5.38 28.45 -3.10
CA SER A 36 4.37 29.12 -2.29
C SER A 36 3.26 28.14 -1.90
N TYR A 37 2.49 28.44 -0.85
CA TYR A 37 1.37 27.60 -0.46
C TYR A 37 0.18 28.40 0.04
N GLU A 38 -1.00 27.77 -0.01
CA GLU A 38 -2.27 28.30 0.50
C GLU A 38 -3.06 27.18 1.18
N TYR A 39 -3.74 27.49 2.28
CA TYR A 39 -4.57 26.55 3.02
C TYR A 39 -6.00 26.52 2.49
N ALA A 40 -6.61 25.33 2.50
CA ALA A 40 -8.04 25.16 2.33
C ALA A 40 -8.56 24.00 3.18
N PRO A 41 -9.82 24.04 3.66
CA PRO A 41 -10.40 22.96 4.45
C PRO A 41 -10.83 21.78 3.60
N LEU A 42 -10.70 20.56 4.14
CA LEU A 42 -11.19 19.32 3.57
C LEU A 42 -11.67 18.39 4.69
N GLY A 43 -12.69 17.59 4.42
CA GLY A 43 -13.19 16.61 5.38
C GLY A 43 -14.13 17.22 6.41
N GLY A 44 -13.95 16.87 7.67
CA GLY A 44 -14.76 17.35 8.78
C GLY A 44 -14.56 18.85 9.06
N GLU A 45 -13.32 19.35 8.97
CA GLU A 45 -13.04 20.79 9.05
C GLU A 45 -13.87 21.57 8.02
N ALA A 46 -13.93 21.07 6.79
CA ALA A 46 -14.73 21.71 5.74
C ALA A 46 -16.25 21.58 5.99
N TYR A 47 -16.69 20.48 6.55
CA TYR A 47 -18.08 20.29 6.92
C TYR A 47 -18.49 21.27 8.04
N ASP A 48 -17.69 21.44 9.06
CA ASP A 48 -17.97 22.34 10.17
C ASP A 48 -18.07 23.80 9.71
N GLU A 49 -17.24 24.20 8.77
CA GLU A 49 -17.19 25.58 8.28
C GLU A 49 -18.19 25.85 7.14
N TYR A 50 -18.42 24.91 6.24
CA TYR A 50 -19.19 25.10 4.99
C TYR A 50 -20.37 24.13 4.83
N GLY A 51 -20.60 23.20 5.76
CA GLY A 51 -21.64 22.18 5.63
C GLY A 51 -21.38 21.12 4.55
N HIS A 52 -20.17 21.07 3.98
CA HIS A 52 -19.82 20.15 2.90
C HIS A 52 -18.34 19.72 3.00
N PRO A 53 -18.00 18.42 2.89
CA PRO A 53 -16.63 17.93 3.12
C PRO A 53 -15.62 18.30 2.03
N TYR A 54 -16.05 18.83 0.88
CA TYR A 54 -15.19 19.30 -0.21
C TYR A 54 -15.83 20.51 -0.91
N PRO A 55 -15.76 21.70 -0.32
CA PRO A 55 -16.42 22.91 -0.83
C PRO A 55 -15.75 23.44 -2.12
N GLU A 56 -16.47 24.23 -2.91
CA GLU A 56 -16.04 24.72 -4.20
C GLU A 56 -14.75 25.56 -4.13
N PHE A 57 -14.56 26.32 -3.08
CA PHE A 57 -13.33 27.06 -2.83
C PHE A 57 -12.11 26.12 -2.82
N THR A 58 -12.19 25.03 -2.06
CA THR A 58 -11.11 24.01 -1.99
C THR A 58 -10.90 23.32 -3.33
N GLN A 59 -11.97 23.00 -4.07
CA GLN A 59 -11.88 22.42 -5.40
C GLN A 59 -11.08 23.34 -6.33
N ASN A 60 -11.43 24.62 -6.35
CA ASN A 60 -10.79 25.62 -7.22
C ASN A 60 -9.31 25.82 -6.89
N LEU A 61 -8.95 25.82 -5.59
CA LEU A 61 -7.56 25.89 -5.15
C LEU A 61 -6.77 24.65 -5.61
N CYS A 62 -7.29 23.45 -5.34
CA CYS A 62 -6.61 22.19 -5.71
C CYS A 62 -6.39 22.04 -7.22
N ARG A 63 -7.36 22.44 -8.06
CA ARG A 63 -7.22 22.39 -9.52
C ARG A 63 -6.15 23.34 -10.05
N LYS A 64 -5.92 24.48 -9.39
CA LYS A 64 -4.91 25.48 -9.76
C LYS A 64 -3.53 25.15 -9.22
N ALA A 65 -3.44 24.44 -8.11
CA ALA A 65 -2.19 24.11 -7.47
C ALA A 65 -1.33 23.13 -8.31
N ASN A 66 -0.02 23.20 -8.13
CA ASN A 66 0.92 22.26 -8.73
C ASN A 66 0.97 20.92 -7.95
N ALA A 67 0.67 20.97 -6.65
CA ALA A 67 0.57 19.82 -5.77
C ALA A 67 -0.40 20.10 -4.63
N VAL A 68 -0.91 19.04 -4.01
CA VAL A 68 -1.74 19.10 -2.82
C VAL A 68 -1.02 18.37 -1.69
N LEU A 69 -0.78 19.07 -0.59
CA LEU A 69 -0.32 18.46 0.67
C LEU A 69 -1.55 18.18 1.53
N LEU A 70 -1.82 16.90 1.75
CA LEU A 70 -2.98 16.44 2.52
C LEU A 70 -2.51 15.81 3.84
N GLY A 71 -3.13 16.20 4.95
CA GLY A 71 -2.98 15.55 6.24
C GLY A 71 -3.79 14.26 6.36
N ALA A 72 -4.56 14.11 7.42
CA ALA A 72 -5.46 12.98 7.64
C ALA A 72 -6.92 13.42 7.47
N VAL A 73 -7.81 12.51 7.06
CA VAL A 73 -9.23 12.77 6.88
C VAL A 73 -10.03 11.73 7.66
N GLY A 74 -11.02 12.18 8.40
CA GLY A 74 -11.87 11.37 9.27
C GLY A 74 -11.53 11.53 10.74
N SER A 75 -12.60 11.57 11.55
CA SER A 75 -12.51 11.60 13.00
C SER A 75 -13.82 11.03 13.57
N PRO A 76 -13.79 10.34 14.74
CA PRO A 76 -14.96 9.69 15.32
C PRO A 76 -16.16 10.64 15.54
N GLN A 77 -15.92 11.93 15.72
CA GLN A 77 -16.99 12.93 15.88
C GLN A 77 -17.91 13.04 14.66
N TYR A 78 -17.46 12.63 13.47
CA TYR A 78 -18.21 12.69 12.22
C TYR A 78 -18.88 11.35 11.82
N ASP A 79 -18.72 10.28 12.59
CA ASP A 79 -19.25 8.94 12.27
C ASP A 79 -20.78 8.93 12.13
N ASN A 80 -21.47 9.82 12.85
CA ASN A 80 -22.93 9.91 12.86
C ASN A 80 -23.51 10.81 11.76
N LEU A 81 -22.68 11.47 10.95
CA LEU A 81 -23.15 12.27 9.83
C LEU A 81 -23.79 11.40 8.74
N ASP A 82 -24.71 12.01 8.02
CA ASP A 82 -25.26 11.42 6.81
C ASP A 82 -24.12 11.08 5.82
N ARG A 83 -24.24 9.94 5.18
CA ARG A 83 -23.19 9.36 4.33
C ARG A 83 -22.56 10.35 3.33
N PRO A 84 -23.32 11.23 2.62
CA PRO A 84 -22.74 12.20 1.69
C PRO A 84 -21.88 13.28 2.37
N LEU A 85 -22.10 13.53 3.66
CA LEU A 85 -21.45 14.62 4.41
C LEU A 85 -20.23 14.15 5.22
N ARG A 86 -19.98 12.86 5.26
CA ARG A 86 -18.82 12.31 5.98
C ARG A 86 -17.50 12.77 5.38
N PRO A 87 -16.46 12.99 6.19
CA PRO A 87 -15.13 13.44 5.75
C PRO A 87 -14.53 12.59 4.61
N GLU A 88 -14.69 11.26 4.67
CA GLU A 88 -14.18 10.33 3.66
C GLU A 88 -14.77 10.58 2.26
N ARG A 89 -15.98 11.18 2.19
CA ARG A 89 -16.58 11.59 0.92
C ARG A 89 -15.82 12.75 0.29
N GLY A 90 -15.28 13.66 1.11
CA GLY A 90 -14.38 14.71 0.64
C GLY A 90 -13.10 14.13 0.03
N LEU A 91 -12.50 13.14 0.68
CA LEU A 91 -11.32 12.44 0.16
C LEU A 91 -11.59 11.69 -1.15
N LEU A 92 -12.73 11.01 -1.26
CA LEU A 92 -13.10 10.35 -2.52
C LEU A 92 -13.41 11.36 -3.63
N ALA A 93 -14.02 12.50 -3.27
CA ALA A 93 -14.36 13.55 -4.21
C ALA A 93 -13.11 14.22 -4.81
N ILE A 94 -12.11 14.57 -4.01
CA ILE A 94 -10.86 15.16 -4.51
C ILE A 94 -10.09 14.20 -5.41
N ARG A 95 -10.04 12.89 -5.07
CA ARG A 95 -9.41 11.88 -5.92
C ARG A 95 -10.05 11.79 -7.30
N LYS A 96 -11.39 11.85 -7.33
CA LYS A 96 -12.16 11.83 -8.58
C LYS A 96 -12.02 13.14 -9.37
N ASP A 97 -12.10 14.29 -8.68
CA ASP A 97 -12.03 15.62 -9.29
C ASP A 97 -10.70 15.88 -9.97
N LEU A 98 -9.61 15.46 -9.36
CA LEU A 98 -8.26 15.61 -9.89
C LEU A 98 -7.77 14.38 -10.68
N ASN A 99 -8.64 13.39 -10.94
CA ASN A 99 -8.32 12.13 -11.62
C ASN A 99 -7.07 11.43 -11.06
N LEU A 100 -6.94 11.38 -9.74
CA LEU A 100 -5.80 10.77 -9.05
C LEU A 100 -5.98 9.26 -8.98
N PHE A 101 -5.66 8.56 -10.06
CA PHE A 101 -5.93 7.13 -10.17
C PHE A 101 -4.83 6.23 -9.61
N ALA A 102 -3.58 6.71 -9.57
CA ALA A 102 -2.46 5.90 -9.11
C ALA A 102 -2.02 6.31 -7.71
N ASN A 103 -2.22 5.44 -6.73
CA ASN A 103 -1.73 5.64 -5.38
C ASN A 103 -0.45 4.83 -5.16
N LEU A 104 0.61 5.52 -4.84
CA LEU A 104 1.91 4.96 -4.52
C LEU A 104 2.07 4.86 -3.01
N ARG A 105 2.25 3.65 -2.51
CA ARG A 105 2.40 3.31 -1.10
C ARG A 105 3.72 2.55 -0.88
N PRO A 106 4.85 3.24 -0.69
CA PRO A 106 6.10 2.58 -0.37
C PRO A 106 6.08 2.07 1.07
N ALA A 107 6.52 0.83 1.28
CA ALA A 107 6.76 0.23 2.58
C ALA A 107 8.27 0.00 2.72
N ILE A 108 8.96 0.95 3.34
CA ILE A 108 10.41 0.97 3.49
C ILE A 108 10.76 0.86 4.97
N LEU A 109 11.59 -0.13 5.31
CA LEU A 109 12.13 -0.27 6.66
C LEU A 109 13.65 -0.17 6.64
N TYR A 110 14.16 0.90 7.21
CA TYR A 110 15.59 1.09 7.41
C TYR A 110 16.13 0.04 8.39
N LYS A 111 17.35 -0.44 8.15
CA LYS A 111 17.97 -1.50 8.96
C LYS A 111 18.06 -1.12 10.44
N GLU A 112 18.27 0.16 10.70
CA GLU A 112 18.40 0.76 12.04
C GLU A 112 17.07 0.69 12.82
N LEU A 113 15.95 0.65 12.12
CA LEU A 113 14.60 0.59 12.68
C LEU A 113 13.99 -0.83 12.66
N ALA A 114 14.75 -1.85 12.31
CA ALA A 114 14.23 -3.21 12.18
C ALA A 114 13.56 -3.75 13.46
N ASN A 115 13.99 -3.26 14.62
CA ASN A 115 13.40 -3.64 15.91
C ASN A 115 12.05 -2.94 16.22
N ALA A 116 11.63 -1.96 15.40
CA ALA A 116 10.31 -1.34 15.54
C ALA A 116 9.19 -2.24 14.99
N SER A 117 9.51 -3.19 14.11
CA SER A 117 8.57 -4.19 13.60
C SER A 117 8.25 -5.23 14.66
N THR A 118 7.01 -5.76 14.60
CA THR A 118 6.60 -6.94 15.38
C THR A 118 7.13 -8.25 14.81
N LEU A 119 7.64 -8.24 13.58
CA LEU A 119 8.27 -9.39 12.95
C LEU A 119 9.76 -9.47 13.29
N LYS A 120 10.34 -10.64 13.10
CA LYS A 120 11.77 -10.85 13.31
C LYS A 120 12.60 -9.93 12.38
N PRO A 121 13.67 -9.28 12.88
CA PRO A 121 14.49 -8.37 12.10
C PRO A 121 15.03 -8.95 10.79
N GLU A 122 15.38 -10.24 10.75
CA GLU A 122 15.88 -10.91 9.54
C GLU A 122 14.84 -10.97 8.41
N ILE A 123 13.54 -10.91 8.74
CA ILE A 123 12.45 -10.89 7.76
C ILE A 123 12.31 -9.49 7.15
N VAL A 124 12.39 -8.44 7.97
CA VAL A 124 11.98 -7.08 7.58
C VAL A 124 13.13 -6.09 7.40
N ALA A 125 14.32 -6.32 7.96
CA ALA A 125 15.42 -5.36 7.86
C ALA A 125 15.81 -5.09 6.40
N GLY A 126 15.77 -3.81 6.01
CA GLY A 126 16.04 -3.37 4.64
C GLY A 126 14.91 -3.69 3.65
N LEU A 127 13.68 -3.84 4.13
CA LEU A 127 12.49 -3.97 3.30
C LEU A 127 12.30 -2.71 2.45
N ASP A 128 11.97 -2.90 1.18
CA ASP A 128 11.62 -1.83 0.23
C ASP A 128 10.62 -2.38 -0.79
N ILE A 129 9.33 -2.20 -0.51
CA ILE A 129 8.22 -2.60 -1.37
C ILE A 129 7.48 -1.34 -1.79
N LEU A 130 7.06 -1.29 -3.06
CA LEU A 130 6.13 -0.28 -3.55
C LEU A 130 4.79 -0.93 -3.89
N ILE A 131 3.71 -0.53 -3.22
CA ILE A 131 2.35 -0.92 -3.61
C ILE A 131 1.78 0.18 -4.50
N VAL A 132 1.41 -0.19 -5.72
CA VAL A 132 0.73 0.64 -6.71
C VAL A 132 -0.74 0.24 -6.71
N ARG A 133 -1.56 1.08 -6.05
CA ARG A 133 -3.00 0.89 -5.87
C ARG A 133 -3.76 1.74 -6.88
N GLU A 134 -4.68 1.15 -7.64
CA GLU A 134 -5.66 1.92 -8.41
C GLU A 134 -6.67 2.55 -7.44
N LEU A 135 -7.02 3.86 -7.63
CA LEU A 135 -7.81 4.62 -6.65
C LEU A 135 -9.21 5.03 -7.11
N THR A 136 -9.52 4.96 -8.40
CA THR A 136 -10.72 5.61 -8.96
C THR A 136 -11.77 4.64 -9.47
N GLY A 137 -11.49 3.34 -9.44
CA GLY A 137 -12.40 2.25 -9.78
C GLY A 137 -12.81 1.41 -8.58
N ASP A 138 -13.12 0.15 -8.86
CA ASP A 138 -13.45 -0.90 -7.90
C ASP A 138 -14.80 -0.67 -7.19
N ILE A 139 -14.99 -1.41 -6.11
CA ILE A 139 -16.16 -1.38 -5.22
C ILE A 139 -16.37 -0.02 -4.53
N TYR A 140 -15.32 0.82 -4.46
CA TYR A 140 -15.39 2.16 -3.88
C TYR A 140 -16.22 3.13 -4.73
N PHE A 141 -16.23 2.96 -6.05
CA PHE A 141 -16.90 3.86 -7.00
C PHE A 141 -17.93 3.16 -7.89
N GLY A 142 -17.97 1.83 -7.88
CA GLY A 142 -18.89 1.06 -8.72
C GLY A 142 -20.36 1.31 -8.41
N GLU A 143 -21.16 1.40 -9.45
CA GLU A 143 -22.61 1.50 -9.40
C GLU A 143 -23.23 0.30 -10.18
N PRO A 144 -24.40 -0.21 -9.76
CA PRO A 144 -25.26 0.24 -8.65
C PRO A 144 -24.71 -0.19 -7.28
N ARG A 145 -25.08 0.59 -6.24
CA ARG A 145 -24.70 0.32 -4.85
C ARG A 145 -25.74 0.85 -3.87
N GLY A 146 -25.88 0.26 -2.71
CA GLY A 146 -26.82 0.76 -1.72
C GLY A 146 -27.29 -0.28 -0.71
N ILE A 147 -28.36 0.10 -0.02
CA ILE A 147 -29.14 -0.80 0.81
C ILE A 147 -30.59 -0.71 0.31
N ARG A 148 -31.19 -1.85 -0.02
CA ARG A 148 -32.59 -1.96 -0.46
C ARG A 148 -33.37 -2.86 0.47
N VAL A 149 -34.68 -2.71 0.44
CA VAL A 149 -35.61 -3.62 1.10
C VAL A 149 -36.14 -4.58 0.04
N LEU A 150 -36.01 -5.86 0.30
CA LEU A 150 -36.52 -6.94 -0.55
C LEU A 150 -38.04 -7.11 -0.35
N GLU A 151 -38.69 -7.87 -1.25
CA GLU A 151 -40.14 -8.15 -1.20
C GLU A 151 -40.59 -8.84 0.10
N ASN A 152 -39.71 -9.62 0.72
CA ASN A 152 -39.94 -10.28 2.01
C ASN A 152 -39.71 -9.37 3.24
N GLY A 153 -39.37 -8.09 3.04
CA GLY A 153 -39.10 -7.11 4.09
C GLY A 153 -37.65 -7.13 4.63
N GLU A 154 -36.80 -8.04 4.17
CA GLU A 154 -35.38 -8.04 4.56
C GLU A 154 -34.59 -6.91 3.89
N ARG A 155 -33.55 -6.44 4.54
CA ARG A 155 -32.63 -5.46 3.98
C ARG A 155 -31.43 -6.17 3.34
N GLU A 156 -31.09 -5.75 2.14
CA GLU A 156 -29.93 -6.23 1.41
C GLU A 156 -28.96 -5.07 1.12
N GLY A 157 -27.69 -5.20 1.53
CA GLY A 157 -26.63 -4.28 1.16
C GLY A 157 -25.83 -4.81 -0.01
N TYR A 158 -25.58 -3.97 -1.01
CA TYR A 158 -24.83 -4.35 -2.22
C TYR A 158 -23.91 -3.27 -2.71
N ASN A 159 -22.80 -3.69 -3.30
CA ASN A 159 -21.81 -2.84 -3.97
C ASN A 159 -21.37 -3.53 -5.27
N THR A 160 -21.04 -2.76 -6.28
CA THR A 160 -20.54 -3.27 -7.56
C THR A 160 -19.04 -3.07 -7.65
N MET A 161 -18.30 -4.14 -7.85
CA MET A 161 -16.89 -4.10 -8.23
C MET A 161 -16.80 -4.05 -9.75
N LYS A 162 -16.12 -3.05 -10.30
CA LYS A 162 -15.88 -2.94 -11.74
C LYS A 162 -14.60 -2.21 -12.07
N TYR A 163 -13.98 -2.63 -13.16
CA TYR A 163 -12.89 -1.95 -13.84
C TYR A 163 -13.10 -1.98 -15.34
N SER A 164 -12.83 -0.89 -16.01
CA SER A 164 -12.68 -0.86 -17.47
C SER A 164 -11.25 -1.21 -17.87
N GLU A 165 -11.08 -1.65 -19.10
CA GLU A 165 -9.76 -1.94 -19.68
C GLU A 165 -8.83 -0.72 -19.61
N SER A 166 -9.33 0.49 -19.89
CA SER A 166 -8.53 1.72 -19.84
C SER A 166 -8.04 2.05 -18.43
N GLU A 167 -8.84 1.78 -17.39
CA GLU A 167 -8.43 1.96 -15.99
C GLU A 167 -7.32 0.99 -15.61
N ILE A 168 -7.40 -0.25 -16.06
CA ILE A 168 -6.38 -1.26 -15.80
C ILE A 168 -5.09 -0.94 -16.59
N ARG A 169 -5.19 -0.55 -17.86
CA ARG A 169 -4.03 -0.21 -18.69
C ARG A 169 -3.21 0.91 -18.09
N ARG A 170 -3.85 2.01 -17.68
CA ARG A 170 -3.13 3.17 -17.11
C ARG A 170 -2.38 2.83 -15.83
N ILE A 171 -2.97 2.03 -14.92
CA ILE A 171 -2.29 1.65 -13.70
C ILE A 171 -1.20 0.60 -13.93
N ALA A 172 -1.36 -0.29 -14.91
CA ALA A 172 -0.33 -1.24 -15.31
C ALA A 172 0.93 -0.51 -15.79
N HIS A 173 0.79 0.51 -16.66
CA HIS A 173 1.94 1.33 -17.07
C HIS A 173 2.65 1.99 -15.89
N VAL A 174 1.92 2.53 -14.92
CA VAL A 174 2.53 3.10 -13.70
C VAL A 174 3.32 2.05 -12.92
N ALA A 175 2.79 0.84 -12.79
CA ALA A 175 3.46 -0.25 -12.07
C ALA A 175 4.75 -0.68 -12.79
N PHE A 176 4.70 -0.94 -14.10
CA PHE A 176 5.87 -1.33 -14.88
C PHE A 176 6.95 -0.24 -14.93
N GLN A 177 6.56 1.02 -15.16
CA GLN A 177 7.50 2.16 -15.15
C GLN A 177 8.13 2.38 -13.77
N SER A 178 7.39 2.10 -12.70
CA SER A 178 7.92 2.13 -11.34
C SER A 178 8.94 0.99 -11.14
N ALA A 179 8.63 -0.21 -11.57
CA ALA A 179 9.53 -1.37 -11.48
C ALA A 179 10.81 -1.17 -12.28
N GLN A 180 10.76 -0.56 -13.46
CA GLN A 180 11.96 -0.24 -14.26
C GLN A 180 12.99 0.62 -13.51
N LYS A 181 12.53 1.44 -12.57
CA LYS A 181 13.39 2.30 -11.71
C LYS A 181 13.86 1.60 -10.44
N ARG A 182 13.42 0.35 -10.22
CA ARG A 182 13.66 -0.46 -9.03
C ARG A 182 14.29 -1.82 -9.41
N SER A 183 13.86 -2.89 -8.78
CA SER A 183 14.43 -4.24 -9.00
C SER A 183 13.79 -4.99 -10.17
N LYS A 184 12.99 -4.29 -11.00
CA LYS A 184 12.39 -4.79 -12.23
C LYS A 184 11.44 -5.98 -12.05
N LYS A 185 10.66 -5.99 -10.98
CA LYS A 185 9.67 -7.03 -10.69
C LYS A 185 8.32 -6.40 -10.40
N VAL A 186 7.28 -6.91 -11.07
CA VAL A 186 5.87 -6.58 -10.80
C VAL A 186 5.15 -7.84 -10.37
N CYS A 187 4.49 -7.79 -9.22
CA CYS A 187 3.52 -8.78 -8.79
C CYS A 187 2.12 -8.18 -8.94
N SER A 188 1.37 -8.63 -9.93
CA SER A 188 -0.03 -8.25 -10.13
C SER A 188 -0.91 -9.08 -9.19
N VAL A 189 -1.67 -8.39 -8.32
CA VAL A 189 -2.45 -9.04 -7.26
C VAL A 189 -3.95 -8.84 -7.49
N GLY A 190 -4.69 -9.94 -7.45
CA GLY A 190 -6.14 -9.97 -7.63
C GLY A 190 -6.77 -11.23 -7.07
N LYS A 191 -8.01 -11.53 -7.44
CA LYS A 191 -8.74 -12.75 -7.06
C LYS A 191 -9.33 -13.42 -8.31
N ALA A 192 -8.51 -13.57 -9.35
CA ALA A 192 -8.93 -14.04 -10.68
C ALA A 192 -9.53 -15.46 -10.72
N ASN A 193 -9.35 -16.24 -9.65
CA ASN A 193 -10.02 -17.54 -9.54
C ASN A 193 -11.50 -17.45 -9.13
N VAL A 194 -12.02 -16.24 -8.85
CA VAL A 194 -13.40 -16.02 -8.37
C VAL A 194 -14.05 -14.79 -9.01
N LEU A 195 -13.28 -13.74 -9.32
CA LEU A 195 -13.80 -12.43 -9.74
C LEU A 195 -13.40 -12.11 -11.17
N GLU A 196 -14.37 -11.98 -12.04
CA GLU A 196 -14.21 -11.65 -13.47
C GLU A 196 -13.48 -10.31 -13.67
N THR A 197 -13.72 -9.33 -12.80
CA THR A 197 -13.01 -8.05 -12.82
C THR A 197 -11.49 -8.21 -12.66
N THR A 198 -11.05 -9.21 -11.90
CA THR A 198 -9.62 -9.47 -11.69
C THR A 198 -9.07 -10.51 -12.68
N GLU A 199 -9.91 -11.29 -13.37
CA GLU A 199 -9.52 -12.01 -14.60
C GLU A 199 -9.11 -11.01 -15.68
N LEU A 200 -9.98 -10.04 -16.02
CA LEU A 200 -9.67 -8.97 -16.95
C LEU A 200 -8.41 -8.19 -16.52
N TRP A 201 -8.29 -7.89 -15.24
CA TRP A 201 -7.08 -7.24 -14.69
C TRP A 201 -5.81 -8.03 -15.02
N ARG A 202 -5.82 -9.33 -14.81
CA ARG A 202 -4.70 -10.21 -15.11
C ARG A 202 -4.37 -10.24 -16.59
N GLU A 203 -5.35 -10.40 -17.46
CA GLU A 203 -5.19 -10.41 -18.91
C GLU A 203 -4.53 -9.12 -19.42
N ILE A 204 -5.01 -7.96 -18.97
CA ILE A 204 -4.45 -6.67 -19.37
C ILE A 204 -3.01 -6.47 -18.83
N PHE A 205 -2.70 -6.95 -17.63
CA PHE A 205 -1.32 -6.92 -17.13
C PHE A 205 -0.40 -7.82 -17.97
N GLU A 206 -0.87 -8.98 -18.44
CA GLU A 206 -0.12 -9.85 -19.35
C GLU A 206 0.09 -9.21 -20.74
N GLU A 207 -0.89 -8.44 -21.24
CA GLU A 207 -0.74 -7.68 -22.48
C GLU A 207 0.29 -6.57 -22.35
N ILE A 208 0.13 -5.69 -21.36
CA ILE A 208 1.03 -4.55 -21.13
C ILE A 208 2.43 -5.02 -20.75
N GLY A 209 2.57 -6.13 -20.04
CA GLY A 209 3.87 -6.72 -19.71
C GLY A 209 4.74 -7.00 -20.92
N LYS A 210 4.17 -7.28 -22.09
CA LYS A 210 4.93 -7.49 -23.34
C LYS A 210 5.63 -6.21 -23.82
N GLU A 211 5.16 -5.02 -23.43
CA GLU A 211 5.78 -3.73 -23.73
C GLU A 211 6.98 -3.44 -22.82
N TYR A 212 7.13 -4.19 -21.72
CA TYR A 212 8.20 -4.04 -20.72
C TYR A 212 9.03 -5.32 -20.57
N PRO A 213 9.72 -5.78 -21.62
CA PRO A 213 10.42 -7.07 -21.64
C PRO A 213 11.57 -7.19 -20.63
N ASP A 214 11.99 -6.06 -20.06
CA ASP A 214 13.03 -5.97 -19.03
C ASP A 214 12.47 -6.07 -17.61
N VAL A 215 11.14 -6.22 -17.43
CA VAL A 215 10.46 -6.34 -16.13
C VAL A 215 9.82 -7.71 -16.00
N GLU A 216 10.15 -8.41 -14.94
CA GLU A 216 9.54 -9.69 -14.58
C GLU A 216 8.12 -9.48 -14.07
N LEU A 217 7.11 -10.05 -14.73
CA LEU A 217 5.73 -10.06 -14.30
C LEU A 217 5.37 -11.39 -13.63
N SER A 218 4.78 -11.30 -12.46
CA SER A 218 4.16 -12.43 -11.75
C SER A 218 2.74 -12.10 -11.34
N HIS A 219 1.94 -13.12 -11.05
CA HIS A 219 0.58 -12.95 -10.54
C HIS A 219 0.40 -13.69 -9.23
N MET A 220 -0.38 -13.10 -8.32
CA MET A 220 -0.68 -13.72 -7.04
C MET A 220 -2.13 -13.45 -6.64
N TYR A 221 -2.78 -14.42 -6.03
CA TYR A 221 -4.07 -14.18 -5.40
C TYR A 221 -3.89 -13.37 -4.14
N VAL A 222 -4.83 -12.48 -3.86
CA VAL A 222 -4.73 -11.49 -2.76
C VAL A 222 -4.56 -12.14 -1.39
N ASP A 223 -5.24 -13.24 -1.13
CA ASP A 223 -5.11 -14.02 0.10
C ASP A 223 -3.70 -14.60 0.28
N ASN A 224 -3.09 -15.10 -0.81
CA ASN A 224 -1.71 -15.53 -0.78
C ASN A 224 -0.75 -14.34 -0.64
N ALA A 225 -1.02 -13.21 -1.31
CA ALA A 225 -0.19 -12.01 -1.18
C ALA A 225 -0.13 -11.51 0.26
N ALA A 226 -1.27 -11.48 0.96
CA ALA A 226 -1.33 -11.15 2.39
C ALA A 226 -0.47 -12.10 3.23
N MET A 227 -0.60 -13.42 3.03
CA MET A 227 0.26 -14.38 3.73
C MET A 227 1.74 -14.19 3.43
N GLN A 228 2.11 -13.89 2.18
CA GLN A 228 3.50 -13.72 1.75
C GLN A 228 4.10 -12.40 2.23
N LEU A 229 3.33 -11.34 2.39
CA LEU A 229 3.77 -10.09 3.02
C LEU A 229 4.29 -10.35 4.43
N VAL A 230 3.60 -11.16 5.22
CA VAL A 230 4.05 -11.51 6.58
C VAL A 230 5.21 -12.52 6.56
N ARG A 231 5.15 -13.51 5.66
CA ARG A 231 6.10 -14.64 5.64
C ARG A 231 7.44 -14.32 4.99
N ALA A 232 7.41 -13.67 3.84
CA ALA A 232 8.57 -13.43 2.98
C ALA A 232 8.43 -12.12 2.19
N PRO A 233 8.30 -10.95 2.85
CA PRO A 233 8.02 -9.69 2.19
C PRO A 233 9.09 -9.26 1.19
N LYS A 234 10.32 -9.65 1.39
CA LYS A 234 11.47 -9.30 0.51
C LYS A 234 11.43 -9.92 -0.89
N GLN A 235 10.47 -10.80 -1.17
CA GLN A 235 10.25 -11.30 -2.52
C GLN A 235 9.60 -10.26 -3.44
N PHE A 236 8.90 -9.28 -2.85
CA PHE A 236 8.21 -8.24 -3.58
C PHE A 236 9.10 -7.03 -3.86
N ASP A 237 8.94 -6.44 -5.04
CA ASP A 237 9.50 -5.15 -5.43
C ASP A 237 8.36 -4.16 -5.66
N VAL A 238 7.52 -4.38 -6.70
CA VAL A 238 6.30 -3.63 -6.95
C VAL A 238 5.10 -4.58 -6.89
N ILE A 239 4.12 -4.25 -6.07
CA ILE A 239 2.81 -4.91 -6.03
C ILE A 239 1.81 -3.98 -6.72
N ALA A 240 1.13 -4.46 -7.77
CA ALA A 240 0.08 -3.72 -8.46
C ALA A 240 -1.29 -4.36 -8.20
N THR A 241 -2.28 -3.58 -7.77
CA THR A 241 -3.58 -4.13 -7.38
C THR A 241 -4.71 -3.10 -7.44
N GLY A 242 -5.94 -3.58 -7.44
CA GLY A 242 -7.15 -2.77 -7.38
C GLY A 242 -7.32 -2.00 -6.07
N ASN A 243 -8.39 -1.23 -6.00
CA ASN A 243 -8.60 -0.25 -4.93
C ASN A 243 -8.74 -0.90 -3.55
N ILE A 244 -9.69 -1.81 -3.36
CA ILE A 244 -9.94 -2.42 -2.05
C ILE A 244 -8.77 -3.32 -1.61
N PHE A 245 -8.21 -4.12 -2.50
CA PHE A 245 -7.09 -4.99 -2.16
C PHE A 245 -5.83 -4.17 -1.86
N GLY A 246 -5.62 -3.07 -2.59
CA GLY A 246 -4.52 -2.15 -2.36
C GLY A 246 -4.61 -1.41 -1.05
N ASP A 247 -5.83 -1.09 -0.58
CA ASP A 247 -6.08 -0.52 0.74
C ASP A 247 -5.60 -1.49 1.83
N ILE A 248 -6.13 -2.70 1.81
CA ILE A 248 -5.84 -3.73 2.81
C ILE A 248 -4.35 -4.10 2.83
N LEU A 249 -3.77 -4.39 1.65
CA LEU A 249 -2.37 -4.80 1.56
C LEU A 249 -1.38 -3.68 1.91
N SER A 250 -1.71 -2.41 1.62
CA SER A 250 -0.84 -1.30 2.02
C SER A 250 -0.84 -1.06 3.52
N ASP A 251 -1.98 -1.25 4.18
CA ASP A 251 -2.08 -1.14 5.63
C ASP A 251 -1.40 -2.33 6.33
N GLU A 252 -1.54 -3.54 5.79
CA GLU A 252 -0.77 -4.70 6.24
C GLU A 252 0.74 -4.48 6.09
N ALA A 253 1.19 -3.99 4.93
CA ALA A 253 2.60 -3.68 4.68
C ALA A 253 3.13 -2.60 5.63
N SER A 254 2.29 -1.66 6.07
CA SER A 254 2.67 -0.65 7.05
C SER A 254 3.06 -1.26 8.40
N MET A 255 2.39 -2.34 8.80
CA MET A 255 2.71 -3.03 10.05
C MET A 255 4.05 -3.77 10.00
N LEU A 256 4.52 -4.13 8.81
CA LEU A 256 5.87 -4.70 8.64
C LEU A 256 6.96 -3.69 9.01
N THR A 257 6.70 -2.40 8.83
CA THR A 257 7.63 -1.33 9.17
C THR A 257 7.50 -0.85 10.62
N GLY A 258 6.50 -1.34 11.34
CA GLY A 258 6.24 -1.01 12.74
C GLY A 258 5.46 0.28 12.96
N SER A 259 5.13 1.03 11.91
CA SER A 259 4.34 2.27 12.04
C SER A 259 3.73 2.71 10.71
N ILE A 260 2.42 2.90 10.69
CA ILE A 260 1.72 3.49 9.53
C ILE A 260 2.13 4.95 9.30
N GLY A 261 2.48 5.69 10.35
CA GLY A 261 2.86 7.09 10.28
C GLY A 261 4.22 7.35 9.62
N MET A 262 5.05 6.30 9.43
CA MET A 262 6.35 6.40 8.77
C MET A 262 6.30 6.22 7.25
N LEU A 263 5.14 5.88 6.70
CA LEU A 263 5.01 5.56 5.28
C LEU A 263 4.38 6.73 4.51
N PRO A 264 5.11 7.31 3.54
CA PRO A 264 4.55 8.33 2.67
C PRO A 264 3.51 7.74 1.73
N SER A 265 2.57 8.57 1.28
CA SER A 265 1.57 8.21 0.28
C SER A 265 1.49 9.30 -0.78
N ALA A 266 1.51 8.92 -2.05
CA ALA A 266 1.30 9.83 -3.16
C ALA A 266 0.14 9.35 -4.04
N SER A 267 -0.72 10.26 -4.47
CA SER A 267 -1.77 9.98 -5.44
C SER A 267 -1.52 10.82 -6.70
N LEU A 268 -1.46 10.18 -7.86
CA LEU A 268 -1.02 10.78 -9.11
C LEU A 268 -2.10 10.69 -10.20
N ASP A 269 -2.16 11.72 -11.04
CA ASP A 269 -2.88 11.72 -12.32
C ASP A 269 -2.03 11.11 -13.45
N GLU A 270 -2.53 11.16 -14.69
CA GLU A 270 -1.84 10.65 -15.88
C GLU A 270 -0.55 11.43 -16.24
N ASN A 271 -0.42 12.66 -15.76
CA ASN A 271 0.75 13.51 -15.96
C ASN A 271 1.77 13.39 -14.82
N GLY A 272 1.50 12.52 -13.85
CA GLY A 272 2.27 12.42 -12.63
C GLY A 272 2.07 13.62 -11.69
N LYS A 273 1.02 14.43 -11.89
CA LYS A 273 0.60 15.46 -10.95
C LYS A 273 -0.13 14.80 -9.79
N GLY A 274 0.14 15.29 -8.61
CA GLY A 274 -0.40 14.79 -7.37
C GLY A 274 0.51 15.19 -6.22
N GLY A 275 0.44 14.56 -5.09
CA GLY A 275 1.19 14.96 -3.89
C GLY A 275 2.73 14.95 -3.94
N TRP A 276 3.37 14.73 -5.10
CA TRP A 276 4.82 14.83 -5.29
C TRP A 276 5.11 15.53 -6.60
N GLY A 277 5.61 16.75 -6.51
CA GLY A 277 5.82 17.68 -7.62
C GLY A 277 6.32 17.10 -8.93
N ASP A 278 5.90 17.79 -9.98
CA ASP A 278 6.24 17.63 -11.38
C ASP A 278 7.73 17.30 -11.59
N ARG A 279 8.06 16.03 -11.86
CA ARG A 279 9.38 15.63 -12.30
C ARG A 279 9.31 15.26 -13.77
N LYS A 280 9.36 16.26 -14.62
CA LYS A 280 9.97 16.05 -15.93
C LYS A 280 11.42 15.65 -15.69
N SER A 281 11.77 14.43 -16.06
CA SER A 281 13.14 13.88 -16.12
C SER A 281 13.97 13.99 -14.83
N GLY A 282 13.81 13.05 -13.95
CA GLY A 282 14.70 12.89 -12.82
C GLY A 282 14.22 11.74 -11.97
N GLY A 283 14.61 10.52 -12.35
CA GLY A 283 14.29 9.33 -11.56
C GLY A 283 14.62 9.53 -10.09
N TRP A 284 13.83 8.94 -9.25
CA TRP A 284 14.19 8.63 -7.89
C TRP A 284 15.54 7.89 -7.92
N ARG A 285 16.63 8.64 -7.81
CA ARG A 285 17.93 8.05 -7.59
C ARG A 285 18.01 7.78 -6.09
N GLY A 286 17.68 6.58 -5.72
CA GLY A 286 18.22 6.00 -4.51
C GLY A 286 19.73 6.18 -4.56
N ASP A 287 20.25 6.72 -3.50
CA ASP A 287 21.60 7.10 -3.16
C ASP A 287 22.72 6.62 -4.09
N LYS A 288 23.40 7.59 -4.67
CA LYS A 288 24.82 7.42 -5.04
C LYS A 288 25.54 7.00 -3.75
N LYS A 289 26.14 5.81 -3.77
CA LYS A 289 27.17 5.43 -2.80
C LYS A 289 28.13 6.61 -2.63
N PRO A 290 28.49 7.00 -1.40
CA PRO A 290 29.49 8.04 -1.22
C PRO A 290 30.76 7.67 -1.96
N ALA A 291 31.23 8.59 -2.79
CA ALA A 291 32.53 8.45 -3.45
C ALA A 291 33.58 8.22 -2.36
N LYS A 292 34.35 7.16 -2.51
CA LYS A 292 35.56 6.99 -1.71
C LYS A 292 36.49 8.15 -2.03
N GLU A 293 36.53 9.15 -1.18
CA GLU A 293 37.60 10.11 -1.17
C GLU A 293 38.88 9.39 -0.81
N GLY A 294 39.75 9.29 -1.79
CA GLY A 294 41.10 8.81 -1.61
C GLY A 294 41.93 9.84 -0.84
N PHE A 295 42.15 9.61 0.42
CA PHE A 295 43.22 10.30 1.14
C PHE A 295 44.56 9.70 0.73
N GLY A 296 45.26 10.38 -0.16
CA GLY A 296 46.68 10.15 -0.44
C GLY A 296 47.52 10.72 0.69
N GLY A 297 47.98 9.87 1.58
CA GLY A 297 48.96 10.20 2.58
C GLY A 297 50.13 9.26 2.49
N LYS A 298 51.26 9.72 1.88
CA LYS A 298 52.57 9.05 1.96
C LYS A 298 53.07 9.11 3.42
N ALA A 299 53.34 7.98 4.04
CA ALA A 299 54.28 7.86 5.13
C ALA A 299 55.09 6.59 5.01
N ARG A 300 56.39 6.78 5.17
CA ARG A 300 57.50 5.83 5.03
C ARG A 300 57.43 4.71 6.05
N GLY A 301 58.08 3.61 5.66
CA GLY A 301 58.20 2.37 6.30
C GLY A 301 58.84 2.32 7.68
N GLU A 302 58.66 1.16 8.25
CA GLU A 302 59.69 0.40 8.94
C GLU A 302 59.15 -0.99 9.22
N GLY A 303 59.97 -1.98 8.93
CA GLY A 303 59.57 -3.39 9.01
C GLY A 303 59.65 -3.93 10.44
N HIS A 304 58.84 -4.88 10.73
CA HIS A 304 59.14 -5.90 11.74
C HIS A 304 58.49 -7.27 11.39
N LYS A 305 59.26 -8.25 11.74
CA LYS A 305 59.34 -9.64 11.45
C LYS A 305 58.07 -10.49 11.71
N LYS A 306 58.02 -11.57 10.91
CA LYS A 306 57.22 -12.77 11.07
C LYS A 306 57.26 -13.33 12.50
N ASP A 307 56.07 -13.78 12.97
CA ASP A 307 55.99 -14.98 13.77
C ASP A 307 54.71 -15.73 13.43
N GLY A 308 54.89 -17.01 13.15
CA GLY A 308 53.82 -17.91 12.78
C GLY A 308 53.13 -18.52 14.00
N PHE A 309 51.84 -18.73 13.88
CA PHE A 309 51.13 -19.60 14.79
C PHE A 309 50.41 -20.72 14.05
N LYS A 310 50.58 -21.91 14.65
CA LYS A 310 50.23 -23.23 14.14
C LYS A 310 48.74 -23.45 14.06
N LYS A 311 48.35 -24.25 13.05
CA LYS A 311 47.09 -24.98 12.97
C LYS A 311 46.98 -25.98 14.11
N ASP A 312 45.88 -25.95 14.85
CA ASP A 312 45.41 -27.10 15.58
C ASP A 312 43.99 -27.46 15.11
N GLY A 313 43.87 -28.70 14.73
CA GLY A 313 42.67 -29.30 14.23
C GLY A 313 41.73 -29.73 15.36
N PHE A 314 40.45 -29.53 15.15
CA PHE A 314 39.43 -30.17 15.99
C PHE A 314 38.67 -31.22 15.20
N LYS A 315 38.63 -32.41 15.84
CA LYS A 315 38.06 -33.67 15.35
C LYS A 315 36.55 -33.60 15.21
N LYS A 316 36.06 -34.28 14.19
CA LYS A 316 34.69 -34.74 14.04
C LYS A 316 34.39 -35.79 15.08
N ASP A 317 33.32 -35.58 15.86
CA ASP A 317 32.63 -36.65 16.54
C ASP A 317 31.20 -36.77 16.02
N GLY A 318 30.91 -38.01 15.59
CA GLY A 318 29.66 -38.37 14.99
C GLY A 318 28.58 -38.65 16.06
N PHE A 319 27.37 -38.25 15.73
CA PHE A 319 26.21 -38.71 16.46
C PHE A 319 25.42 -39.73 15.65
N LYS A 320 25.21 -40.88 16.30
CA LYS A 320 24.57 -42.08 15.79
C LYS A 320 23.05 -41.86 15.59
N LYS A 321 22.55 -42.47 14.51
CA LYS A 321 21.12 -42.78 14.29
C LYS A 321 20.58 -43.62 15.45
N ALA A 322 19.40 -43.33 15.90
CA ALA A 322 18.54 -44.25 16.66
C ALA A 322 17.28 -44.52 15.82
N ASP A 323 17.16 -45.77 15.42
CA ASP A 323 15.99 -46.38 14.81
C ASP A 323 14.91 -46.69 15.85
N GLY A 324 13.68 -46.56 15.41
CA GLY A 324 12.62 -47.50 15.85
C GLY A 324 11.58 -46.98 16.82
N PHE A 325 10.40 -46.63 16.30
CA PHE A 325 9.17 -46.97 17.03
C PHE A 325 8.10 -47.50 16.07
N LYS A 326 7.61 -48.67 16.49
CA LYS A 326 6.69 -49.56 15.78
C LYS A 326 5.24 -49.02 15.82
N LYS A 327 4.49 -49.40 14.78
CA LYS A 327 3.05 -49.38 14.61
C LYS A 327 2.28 -49.92 15.85
N GLY A 328 1.23 -49.22 16.23
CA GLY A 328 0.11 -49.73 17.00
C GLY A 328 -1.17 -49.14 16.43
N GLY A 329 -1.92 -49.96 15.69
CA GLY A 329 -3.26 -49.62 15.23
C GLY A 329 -4.29 -50.04 16.26
N GLU A 330 -5.27 -49.20 16.51
CA GLU A 330 -6.58 -49.66 17.03
C GLU A 330 -7.68 -48.82 16.44
N GLY A 331 -8.61 -49.52 15.82
CA GLY A 331 -9.78 -48.97 15.19
C GLY A 331 -10.88 -48.68 16.19
N PHE A 332 -11.52 -47.53 16.06
CA PHE A 332 -12.80 -47.25 16.70
C PHE A 332 -13.94 -47.33 15.69
N LYS A 333 -14.72 -48.40 15.75
CA LYS A 333 -16.04 -48.54 15.17
C LYS A 333 -17.03 -47.87 16.13
N GLY A 334 -17.70 -46.82 15.70
CA GLY A 334 -18.79 -46.16 16.42
C GLY A 334 -20.05 -46.09 15.54
N LYS A 335 -21.07 -46.74 16.00
CA LYS A 335 -22.39 -47.08 15.42
C LYS A 335 -23.20 -45.90 14.98
N ARG A 336 -23.79 -46.04 13.77
CA ARG A 336 -25.00 -45.30 13.35
C ARG A 336 -26.17 -45.71 14.23
N LYS A 337 -26.93 -44.74 14.72
CA LYS A 337 -28.32 -44.90 15.15
C LYS A 337 -29.20 -44.02 14.26
N SER A 338 -30.02 -44.69 13.48
CA SER A 338 -31.25 -44.19 12.89
C SER A 338 -32.28 -43.99 14.03
N ASN A 339 -33.03 -42.90 13.97
CA ASN A 339 -34.36 -42.87 14.61
C ASN A 339 -35.32 -42.20 13.68
N ASP A 340 -36.33 -43.01 13.35
CA ASP A 340 -37.51 -42.68 12.58
C ASP A 340 -38.53 -41.86 13.38
N SER A 341 -39.30 -41.11 12.62
CA SER A 341 -40.73 -40.78 12.70
C SER A 341 -41.34 -40.31 14.01
N PHE A 342 -41.90 -39.12 13.99
CA PHE A 342 -43.24 -38.94 14.55
C PHE A 342 -44.03 -37.91 13.69
N GLY A 343 -45.06 -38.42 13.04
CA GLY A 343 -46.10 -37.63 12.44
C GLY A 343 -47.13 -37.18 13.49
N GLY A 344 -47.63 -35.99 13.30
CA GLY A 344 -48.72 -35.43 14.09
C GLY A 344 -49.49 -34.38 13.31
N LYS A 345 -50.55 -34.84 12.66
CA LYS A 345 -51.61 -33.95 12.17
C LYS A 345 -52.33 -33.28 13.36
N HIS A 346 -52.60 -31.99 13.32
CA HIS A 346 -53.90 -31.48 13.80
C HIS A 346 -54.34 -30.21 13.05
N LYS A 347 -55.64 -30.22 12.82
CA LYS A 347 -56.44 -29.29 12.07
C LYS A 347 -56.91 -28.08 12.93
N ARG A 348 -57.18 -26.99 12.20
CA ARG A 348 -58.23 -25.97 12.41
C ARG A 348 -58.13 -25.03 13.63
N GLY A 349 -58.24 -23.78 13.26
CA GLY A 349 -58.60 -22.62 14.01
C GLY A 349 -58.23 -21.35 13.25
#